data_acec8b28b98283a4767e8ef4059488be
#
_entry.id   acec8b28b98283a4767e8ef4059488be
#
_cell.length_a   1.000
_cell.length_b   1.000
_cell.length_c   1.000
_cell.angle_alpha   90.00
_cell.angle_beta   90.00
_cell.angle_gamma   90.00
#
_symmetry.space_group_name_H-M   'P 1'
#
loop_
_entity.id
_entity.type
_entity.pdbx_description
1 polymer ?
#
loop_
_entity_poly.entity_id
_entity_poly.type
_entity_poly.pdbx_seq_one_letter_code
_entity_poly.pdbx_strand_id
1 'polypeptide(L)'
;MEYVILGLLLIRPMTVYDINSAFKKGISLFFSASYGSIQSALKKLLQTGKITCEESVESGRHKKTYSITAKGSNDFFKWIESPIPENKLEVNILSKIYFLGLVRSSKIKTAILMDMRDRIDLSLKELSRLGIEENRKKKITGKWKYQTIR
;
A
#
# COMPACT_ATOMS: atom_id res chain seq x y z
N MET A 1 -2.34 -5.07 3.63
CA MET A 1 -1.25 -5.04 4.64
C MET A 1 -0.16 -6.07 4.34
N GLU A 2 -0.47 -7.33 4.10
CA GLU A 2 0.51 -8.41 3.87
C GLU A 2 1.51 -8.07 2.77
N TYR A 3 1.06 -7.59 1.61
CA TYR A 3 1.96 -7.21 0.50
C TYR A 3 2.88 -6.03 0.83
N VAL A 4 2.43 -5.09 1.67
CA VAL A 4 3.27 -3.99 2.15
C VAL A 4 4.41 -4.53 3.03
N ILE A 5 4.10 -5.47 3.94
CA ILE A 5 5.11 -6.14 4.77
C ILE A 5 6.08 -6.95 3.90
N LEU A 6 5.58 -7.72 2.92
CA LEU A 6 6.44 -8.45 1.98
C LEU A 6 7.36 -7.52 1.20
N GLY A 7 6.86 -6.38 0.73
CA GLY A 7 7.67 -5.36 0.05
C GLY A 7 8.78 -4.78 0.93
N LEU A 8 8.49 -4.52 2.20
CA LEU A 8 9.52 -4.09 3.16
C LEU A 8 10.59 -5.16 3.39
N LEU A 9 10.16 -6.42 3.53
CA LEU A 9 11.07 -7.55 3.76
C LEU A 9 11.90 -7.94 2.52
N LEU A 10 11.46 -7.54 1.31
CA LEU A 10 12.30 -7.62 0.09
C LEU A 10 13.49 -6.67 0.14
N ILE A 11 13.39 -5.55 0.86
CA ILE A 11 14.49 -4.59 0.98
C ILE A 11 15.56 -5.14 1.93
N ARG A 12 15.15 -5.64 3.10
CA ARG A 12 16.02 -6.27 4.11
C ARG A 12 15.21 -7.04 5.15
N PRO A 13 15.82 -7.98 5.88
CA PRO A 13 15.21 -8.55 7.10
C PRO A 13 14.90 -7.45 8.12
N MET A 14 13.78 -7.59 8.83
CA MET A 14 13.29 -6.58 9.76
C MET A 14 12.69 -7.20 11.03
N THR A 15 12.82 -6.49 12.15
CA THR A 15 12.04 -6.78 13.37
C THR A 15 10.63 -6.17 13.24
N VAL A 16 9.71 -6.58 14.13
CA VAL A 16 8.37 -5.97 14.19
C VAL A 16 8.45 -4.45 14.47
N TYR A 17 9.47 -4.03 15.24
CA TYR A 17 9.73 -2.62 15.53
C TYR A 17 10.14 -1.85 14.27
N ASP A 18 11.05 -2.42 13.46
CA ASP A 18 11.47 -1.81 12.19
C ASP A 18 10.29 -1.65 11.22
N ILE A 19 9.47 -2.71 11.09
CA ILE A 19 8.26 -2.68 10.27
C ILE A 19 7.31 -1.58 10.75
N ASN A 20 7.02 -1.53 12.04
CA ASN A 20 6.15 -0.50 12.61
C ASN A 20 6.71 0.92 12.40
N SER A 21 8.02 1.09 12.51
CA SER A 21 8.70 2.36 12.22
C SER A 21 8.56 2.76 10.74
N ALA A 22 8.72 1.81 9.82
CA ALA A 22 8.53 2.06 8.38
C ALA A 22 7.08 2.49 8.07
N PHE A 23 6.10 1.84 8.69
CA PHE A 23 4.70 2.25 8.56
C PHE A 23 4.49 3.68 9.05
N LYS A 24 5.04 4.07 10.19
CA LYS A 24 4.90 5.44 10.75
C LYS A 24 5.59 6.50 9.90
N LYS A 25 6.72 6.21 9.25
CA LYS A 25 7.55 7.20 8.55
C LYS A 25 7.13 7.51 7.11
N GLY A 26 6.48 6.60 6.42
CA GLY A 26 6.17 6.82 5.00
C GLY A 26 4.87 6.18 4.56
N ILE A 27 4.66 4.93 4.98
CA ILE A 27 3.47 4.16 4.58
C ILE A 27 2.20 4.74 5.21
N SER A 28 2.30 5.43 6.35
CA SER A 28 1.18 6.12 7.01
C SER A 28 0.47 7.14 6.14
N LEU A 29 1.09 7.63 5.08
CA LEU A 29 0.47 8.55 4.12
C LEU A 29 -0.72 7.92 3.38
N PHE A 30 -0.73 6.60 3.22
CA PHE A 30 -1.77 5.90 2.46
C PHE A 30 -2.27 4.63 3.13
N PHE A 31 -1.60 4.15 4.19
CA PHE A 31 -1.97 2.92 4.87
C PHE A 31 -1.88 3.06 6.39
N SER A 32 -3.03 3.06 7.06
CA SER A 32 -3.07 3.05 8.53
C SER A 32 -2.92 1.62 9.05
N ALA A 33 -1.97 1.41 9.94
CA ALA A 33 -1.75 0.11 10.61
C ALA A 33 -1.48 0.32 12.09
N SER A 34 -2.17 -0.46 12.93
CA SER A 34 -1.84 -0.57 14.34
C SER A 34 -0.76 -1.63 14.56
N TYR A 35 -0.06 -1.55 15.68
CA TYR A 35 0.93 -2.57 16.05
C TYR A 35 0.33 -3.98 16.07
N GLY A 36 -0.87 -4.15 16.64
CA GLY A 36 -1.57 -5.42 16.67
C GLY A 36 -1.96 -5.95 15.29
N SER A 37 -2.32 -5.06 14.36
CA SER A 37 -2.63 -5.47 12.98
C SER A 37 -1.38 -5.92 12.22
N ILE A 38 -0.22 -5.29 12.48
CA ILE A 38 1.07 -5.73 11.93
C ILE A 38 1.44 -7.11 12.47
N GLN A 39 1.31 -7.36 13.78
CA GLN A 39 1.57 -8.67 14.39
C GLN A 39 0.66 -9.76 13.82
N SER A 40 -0.63 -9.47 13.64
CA SER A 40 -1.58 -10.40 13.02
C SER A 40 -1.21 -10.77 11.60
N ALA A 41 -0.78 -9.78 10.81
CA ALA A 41 -0.32 -9.99 9.45
C ALA A 41 0.97 -10.83 9.39
N LEU A 42 1.94 -10.56 10.28
CA LEU A 42 3.18 -11.36 10.39
C LEU A 42 2.87 -12.81 10.75
N LYS A 43 1.97 -13.05 11.72
CA LYS A 43 1.53 -14.39 12.07
C LYS A 43 0.95 -15.14 10.87
N LYS A 44 0.09 -14.49 10.09
CA LYS A 44 -0.51 -15.09 8.88
C LYS A 44 0.54 -15.38 7.81
N LEU A 45 1.50 -14.47 7.61
CA LEU A 45 2.59 -14.66 6.64
C LEU A 45 3.52 -15.82 7.03
N LEU A 46 3.80 -16.00 8.33
CA LEU A 46 4.52 -17.17 8.87
C LEU A 46 3.74 -18.45 8.61
N GLN A 47 2.45 -18.50 8.97
CA GLN A 47 1.59 -19.68 8.78
C GLN A 47 1.49 -20.11 7.33
N THR A 48 1.54 -19.15 6.41
CA THR A 48 1.49 -19.42 4.96
C THR A 48 2.85 -19.66 4.33
N GLY A 49 3.95 -19.66 5.13
CA GLY A 49 5.31 -19.89 4.66
C GLY A 49 5.86 -18.81 3.73
N LYS A 50 5.33 -17.59 3.79
CA LYS A 50 5.78 -16.47 2.96
C LYS A 50 6.93 -15.70 3.58
N ILE A 51 7.11 -15.84 4.88
CA ILE A 51 8.23 -15.30 5.65
C ILE A 51 8.74 -16.35 6.63
N THR A 52 9.98 -16.18 7.11
CA THR A 52 10.58 -16.90 8.23
C THR A 52 10.81 -15.94 9.39
N CYS A 53 11.01 -16.50 10.58
CA CYS A 53 11.36 -15.76 11.79
C CYS A 53 12.57 -16.44 12.45
N GLU A 54 13.62 -15.67 12.67
CA GLU A 54 14.78 -16.09 13.46
C GLU A 54 14.77 -15.37 14.80
N GLU A 55 15.00 -16.14 15.88
CA GLU A 55 15.11 -15.60 17.23
C GLU A 55 16.59 -15.59 17.62
N SER A 56 17.06 -14.43 18.08
CA SER A 56 18.41 -14.24 18.60
C SER A 56 18.37 -13.53 19.95
N VAL A 57 19.45 -13.67 20.73
CA VAL A 57 19.61 -12.92 21.98
C VAL A 57 20.78 -11.95 21.76
N GLU A 58 20.48 -10.67 21.69
CA GLU A 58 21.48 -9.60 21.60
C GLU A 58 21.46 -8.77 22.89
N SER A 59 22.59 -8.71 23.57
CA SER A 59 22.74 -7.94 24.83
C SER A 59 21.67 -8.28 25.88
N GLY A 60 21.33 -9.58 26.02
CA GLY A 60 20.32 -10.08 26.98
C GLY A 60 18.86 -9.82 26.57
N ARG A 61 18.60 -9.32 25.37
CA ARG A 61 17.25 -9.09 24.86
C ARG A 61 16.90 -10.07 23.75
N HIS A 62 15.73 -10.70 23.84
CA HIS A 62 15.19 -11.53 22.75
C HIS A 62 14.78 -10.67 21.58
N LYS A 63 15.34 -10.97 20.41
CA LYS A 63 15.08 -10.29 19.16
C LYS A 63 14.52 -11.29 18.15
N LYS A 64 13.38 -10.93 17.52
CA LYS A 64 12.76 -11.69 16.43
C LYS A 64 12.94 -10.92 15.13
N THR A 65 13.66 -11.54 14.18
CA THR A 65 13.91 -10.96 12.86
C THR A 65 13.16 -11.76 11.81
N TYR A 66 12.38 -11.08 11.00
CA TYR A 66 11.58 -11.65 9.92
C TYR A 66 12.29 -11.49 8.59
N SER A 67 12.29 -12.55 7.77
CA SER A 67 12.88 -12.59 6.43
C SER A 67 11.87 -13.12 5.43
N ILE A 68 11.90 -12.60 4.21
CA ILE A 68 11.02 -13.07 3.14
C ILE A 68 11.53 -14.39 2.58
N THR A 69 10.60 -15.29 2.23
CA THR A 69 10.92 -16.54 1.51
C THR A 69 10.76 -16.35 0.00
N ALA A 70 11.24 -17.32 -0.81
CA ALA A 70 10.99 -17.34 -2.24
C ALA A 70 9.49 -17.30 -2.57
N LYS A 71 8.65 -18.00 -1.80
CA LYS A 71 7.21 -17.97 -1.92
C LYS A 71 6.64 -16.57 -1.67
N GLY A 72 7.09 -15.89 -0.61
CA GLY A 72 6.66 -14.53 -0.28
C GLY A 72 7.08 -13.53 -1.37
N SER A 73 8.30 -13.66 -1.88
CA SER A 73 8.81 -12.85 -2.99
C SER A 73 7.95 -13.02 -4.25
N ASN A 74 7.69 -14.26 -4.66
CA ASN A 74 6.83 -14.54 -5.82
C ASN A 74 5.41 -13.96 -5.65
N ASP A 75 4.83 -14.08 -4.48
CA ASP A 75 3.50 -13.55 -4.20
C ASP A 75 3.49 -12.01 -4.24
N PHE A 76 4.55 -11.37 -3.77
CA PHE A 76 4.70 -9.91 -3.87
C PHE A 76 4.78 -9.45 -5.33
N PHE A 77 5.62 -10.10 -6.16
CA PHE A 77 5.74 -9.72 -7.58
C PHE A 77 4.46 -10.00 -8.37
N LYS A 78 3.76 -11.10 -8.11
CA LYS A 78 2.42 -11.33 -8.66
C LYS A 78 1.44 -10.23 -8.30
N TRP A 79 1.46 -9.77 -7.04
CA TRP A 79 0.58 -8.69 -6.59
C TRP A 79 0.93 -7.35 -7.24
N ILE A 80 2.21 -6.97 -7.31
CA ILE A 80 2.59 -5.66 -7.85
C ILE A 80 2.29 -5.56 -9.36
N GLU A 81 2.35 -6.68 -10.08
CA GLU A 81 2.03 -6.80 -11.50
C GLU A 81 0.54 -7.02 -11.78
N SER A 82 -0.25 -7.41 -10.77
CA SER A 82 -1.70 -7.64 -10.96
C SER A 82 -2.43 -6.33 -11.27
N PRO A 83 -3.56 -6.38 -11.99
CA PRO A 83 -4.43 -5.21 -12.18
C PRO A 83 -4.85 -4.59 -10.85
N ILE A 84 -5.06 -3.28 -10.84
CA ILE A 84 -5.51 -2.57 -9.65
C ILE A 84 -7.01 -2.82 -9.47
N PRO A 85 -7.46 -3.35 -8.29
CA PRO A 85 -8.87 -3.54 -8.02
C PRO A 85 -9.59 -2.19 -7.84
N GLU A 86 -10.86 -2.14 -8.21
CA GLU A 86 -11.68 -0.91 -8.11
C GLU A 86 -11.86 -0.44 -6.68
N ASN A 87 -12.00 -1.38 -5.74
CA ASN A 87 -12.09 -1.05 -4.33
C ASN A 87 -10.72 -0.60 -3.78
N LYS A 88 -10.72 0.42 -2.93
CA LYS A 88 -9.50 0.97 -2.30
C LYS A 88 -8.44 1.40 -3.33
N LEU A 89 -8.87 2.04 -4.40
CA LEU A 89 -8.03 2.45 -5.52
C LEU A 89 -6.79 3.23 -5.05
N GLU A 90 -7.00 4.26 -4.21
CA GLU A 90 -5.92 5.11 -3.68
C GLU A 90 -4.85 4.29 -2.95
N VAL A 91 -5.25 3.45 -1.99
CA VAL A 91 -4.33 2.62 -1.21
C VAL A 91 -3.54 1.66 -2.10
N ASN A 92 -4.19 1.06 -3.11
CA ASN A 92 -3.54 0.13 -4.02
C ASN A 92 -2.53 0.84 -4.93
N ILE A 93 -2.91 1.99 -5.51
CA ILE A 93 -2.02 2.79 -6.36
C ILE A 93 -0.80 3.23 -5.55
N LEU A 94 -0.99 3.88 -4.41
CA LEU A 94 0.11 4.41 -3.60
C LEU A 94 1.01 3.31 -3.05
N SER A 95 0.44 2.16 -2.66
CA SER A 95 1.23 0.99 -2.25
C SER A 95 2.12 0.45 -3.39
N LYS A 96 1.58 0.34 -4.60
CA LYS A 96 2.36 -0.13 -5.75
C LYS A 96 3.42 0.88 -6.18
N ILE A 97 3.12 2.19 -6.18
CA ILE A 97 4.09 3.26 -6.46
C ILE A 97 5.23 3.21 -5.46
N TYR A 98 4.94 3.07 -4.16
CA TYR A 98 5.95 3.01 -3.11
C TYR A 98 6.99 1.91 -3.36
N PHE A 99 6.56 0.76 -3.86
CA PHE A 99 7.43 -0.39 -4.15
C PHE A 99 7.84 -0.53 -5.63
N LEU A 100 7.47 0.40 -6.50
CA LEU A 100 7.75 0.31 -7.94
C LEU A 100 9.26 0.20 -8.24
N GLY A 101 10.09 0.77 -7.36
CA GLY A 101 11.55 0.67 -7.45
C GLY A 101 12.09 -0.76 -7.37
N LEU A 102 11.36 -1.71 -6.74
CA LEU A 102 11.74 -3.11 -6.63
C LEU A 102 11.54 -3.90 -7.94
N VAL A 103 10.71 -3.38 -8.85
CA VAL A 103 10.49 -3.99 -10.18
C VAL A 103 11.67 -3.63 -11.08
N ARG A 104 12.41 -4.63 -11.58
CA ARG A 104 13.61 -4.39 -12.41
C ARG A 104 13.26 -4.04 -13.86
N SER A 105 12.25 -4.67 -14.44
CA SER A 105 11.88 -4.51 -15.85
C SER A 105 11.18 -3.18 -16.11
N SER A 106 11.76 -2.34 -16.97
CA SER A 106 11.14 -1.09 -17.41
C SER A 106 9.81 -1.31 -18.13
N LYS A 107 9.71 -2.39 -18.92
CA LYS A 107 8.47 -2.78 -19.60
C LYS A 107 7.34 -3.05 -18.59
N ILE A 108 7.63 -3.79 -17.52
CA ILE A 108 6.67 -4.10 -16.45
C ILE A 108 6.30 -2.81 -15.69
N LYS A 109 7.27 -1.96 -15.35
CA LYS A 109 7.01 -0.66 -14.72
C LYS A 109 6.04 0.18 -15.55
N THR A 110 6.27 0.29 -16.85
CA THR A 110 5.41 1.03 -17.76
C THR A 110 4.00 0.44 -17.80
N ALA A 111 3.86 -0.88 -17.86
CA ALA A 111 2.54 -1.53 -17.84
C ALA A 111 1.78 -1.24 -16.53
N ILE A 112 2.45 -1.30 -15.38
CA ILE A 112 1.85 -0.96 -14.07
C ILE A 112 1.38 0.51 -14.06
N LEU A 113 2.20 1.45 -14.54
CA LEU A 113 1.85 2.86 -14.59
C LEU A 113 0.70 3.16 -15.56
N MET A 114 0.62 2.44 -16.68
CA MET A 114 -0.50 2.54 -17.61
C MET A 114 -1.81 2.04 -16.99
N ASP A 115 -1.79 0.87 -16.31
CA ASP A 115 -2.98 0.38 -15.59
C ASP A 115 -3.44 1.38 -14.51
N MET A 116 -2.51 2.00 -13.76
CA MET A 116 -2.82 3.05 -12.80
C MET A 116 -3.54 4.24 -13.45
N ARG A 117 -2.99 4.76 -14.55
CA ARG A 117 -3.59 5.86 -15.30
C ARG A 117 -5.00 5.53 -15.76
N ASP A 118 -5.17 4.35 -16.38
CA ASP A 118 -6.45 3.94 -16.93
C ASP A 118 -7.52 3.78 -15.84
N ARG A 119 -7.13 3.29 -14.65
CA ARG A 119 -8.03 3.20 -13.47
C ARG A 119 -8.41 4.57 -12.92
N ILE A 120 -7.48 5.51 -12.86
CA ILE A 120 -7.75 6.88 -12.44
C ILE A 120 -8.71 7.55 -13.45
N ASP A 121 -8.47 7.40 -14.74
CA ASP A 121 -9.31 7.96 -15.79
C ASP A 121 -10.75 7.42 -15.75
N LEU A 122 -10.91 6.12 -15.48
CA LEU A 122 -12.23 5.51 -15.26
C LEU A 122 -12.94 6.13 -14.06
N SER A 123 -12.25 6.24 -12.93
CA SER A 123 -12.82 6.83 -11.71
C SER A 123 -13.20 8.31 -11.92
N LEU A 124 -12.40 9.08 -12.65
CA LEU A 124 -12.72 10.46 -12.99
C LEU A 124 -13.97 10.56 -13.87
N LYS A 125 -14.13 9.68 -14.86
CA LYS A 125 -15.33 9.61 -15.71
C LYS A 125 -16.58 9.27 -14.88
N GLU A 126 -16.48 8.33 -13.94
CA GLU A 126 -17.59 7.97 -13.06
C GLU A 126 -17.98 9.12 -12.13
N LEU A 127 -17.00 9.78 -11.51
CA LEU A 127 -17.23 10.97 -10.68
C LEU A 127 -17.87 12.12 -11.47
N SER A 128 -17.48 12.31 -12.72
CA SER A 128 -18.09 13.30 -13.61
C SER A 128 -19.55 12.98 -13.92
N ARG A 129 -19.89 11.70 -14.09
CA ARG A 129 -21.28 11.25 -14.31
C ARG A 129 -22.17 11.41 -13.06
N LEU A 130 -21.61 11.24 -11.85
CA LEU A 130 -22.31 11.35 -10.58
C LEU A 130 -22.60 12.79 -10.15
N GLY A 131 -22.38 13.80 -10.98
CA GLY A 131 -22.89 15.15 -10.77
C GLY A 131 -21.95 16.12 -10.09
N ILE A 132 -20.63 15.94 -10.17
CA ILE A 132 -19.70 17.06 -9.90
C ILE A 132 -20.00 18.21 -10.88
N GLU A 133 -20.53 17.92 -12.08
CA GLU A 133 -21.09 18.94 -12.98
C GLU A 133 -22.28 19.70 -12.38
N GLU A 134 -23.12 19.08 -11.60
CA GLU A 134 -24.23 19.74 -10.94
C GLU A 134 -23.75 20.73 -9.85
N ASN A 135 -22.72 20.41 -9.13
CA ASN A 135 -22.06 21.31 -8.18
C ASN A 135 -21.31 22.45 -8.92
N ARG A 136 -20.75 22.19 -10.06
CA ARG A 136 -20.14 23.23 -10.92
C ARG A 136 -21.19 24.21 -11.44
N LYS A 137 -22.34 23.73 -11.92
CA LYS A 137 -23.48 24.57 -12.31
C LYS A 137 -24.04 25.37 -11.15
N LYS A 138 -24.19 24.80 -9.97
CA LYS A 138 -24.61 25.50 -8.74
C LYS A 138 -23.61 26.58 -8.32
N LYS A 139 -22.32 26.35 -8.46
CA LYS A 139 -21.26 27.34 -8.16
C LYS A 139 -21.27 28.51 -9.16
N ILE A 140 -21.51 28.26 -10.44
CA ILE A 140 -21.60 29.28 -11.51
C ILE A 140 -22.87 30.12 -11.37
N THR A 141 -23.96 29.55 -10.86
CA THR A 141 -25.23 30.26 -10.63
C THR A 141 -25.33 31.03 -9.31
N GLY A 142 -24.20 31.20 -8.57
CA GLY A 142 -24.13 32.10 -7.41
C GLY A 142 -24.90 31.63 -6.15
N LYS A 143 -25.30 30.37 -6.07
CA LYS A 143 -26.04 29.82 -4.93
C LYS A 143 -25.19 29.29 -3.76
N TRP A 144 -23.91 29.54 -3.74
CA TRP A 144 -23.07 29.29 -2.56
C TRP A 144 -22.96 30.55 -1.72
N LYS A 145 -23.87 30.71 -0.73
CA LYS A 145 -23.63 31.62 0.38
C LYS A 145 -22.55 30.97 1.25
N TYR A 146 -21.40 31.59 1.35
CA TYR A 146 -20.39 31.24 2.35
C TYR A 146 -21.03 31.45 3.75
N GLN A 147 -21.36 30.37 4.44
CA GLN A 147 -21.55 30.46 5.87
C GLN A 147 -20.19 30.65 6.50
N THR A 148 -19.88 31.90 6.84
CA THR A 148 -18.75 32.26 7.67
C THR A 148 -18.97 31.63 9.04
N ILE A 149 -18.17 30.63 9.38
CA ILE A 149 -18.10 30.10 10.73
C ILE A 149 -17.45 31.18 11.58
N ARG A 150 -18.21 31.74 12.52
CA ARG A 150 -17.68 32.59 13.60
C ARG A 150 -17.13 31.70 14.70
#